data_cd1607dcf12139ad36958855852389cd
#
_entry.id   cd1607dcf12139ad36958855852389cd
#
_cell.length_a   1.000
_cell.length_b   1.000
_cell.length_c   1.000
_cell.angle_alpha   90.00
_cell.angle_beta   90.00
_cell.angle_gamma   90.00
#
_symmetry.space_group_name_H-M   'P 1'
#
loop_
_entity.id
_entity.type
_entity.pdbx_description
1 polymer ?
#
loop_
_entity_poly.entity_id
_entity_poly.type
_entity_poly.pdbx_seq_one_letter_code
_entity_poly.pdbx_strand_id
1 'polypeptide(L)'
;MRTTLSTLFVLIATAAAAQTPPQKTTAKAPPETAALPEAPKAACANSDALGVARTVEIDTTGGPGFGMDHYKAYDFLQPKEVVITFDDGPQVRTTKAILDALEEQCTKAIFFSLGKMALGLPEIIRDVAHRGHTVGTHTWSHQDLRKKSDQEAKDEIEKGISGVRRAVGGPISPFFRYPYLRDSQATLAHLASRNIAMFSTDVDSFDFKRQTAEKLVETIMKKLEKNGKGIILMHDIQPHTAKAMPALLAALKAGGYKVVQMKAKEDLKTLAEYDKMIEKDVKGLPAAGSERPMSSVVRTVP
;
A
#
# COMPACT_ATOMS: atom_id res chain seq x y z
N MET A 1 -99.19 -6.43 6.09
CA MET A 1 -98.54 -5.21 5.58
C MET A 1 -97.26 -5.64 4.89
N ARG A 2 -97.24 -5.61 3.58
CA ARG A 2 -96.07 -6.04 2.73
C ARG A 2 -95.46 -4.74 2.22
N THR A 3 -94.19 -4.54 2.55
CA THR A 3 -93.37 -3.44 2.01
C THR A 3 -92.44 -4.01 0.96
N THR A 4 -92.63 -3.59 -0.25
CA THR A 4 -91.81 -3.92 -1.43
C THR A 4 -90.56 -3.02 -1.46
N LEU A 5 -89.37 -3.65 -1.56
CA LEU A 5 -88.12 -2.95 -1.69
C LEU A 5 -87.71 -2.95 -3.18
N SER A 6 -87.71 -1.77 -3.81
CA SER A 6 -87.25 -1.57 -5.19
C SER A 6 -85.73 -1.53 -5.24
N THR A 7 -85.16 -2.41 -6.00
CA THR A 7 -83.73 -2.44 -6.26
C THR A 7 -83.42 -1.65 -7.54
N LEU A 8 -82.59 -0.60 -7.39
CA LEU A 8 -82.09 0.22 -8.48
C LEU A 8 -80.80 -0.37 -9.04
N PHE A 9 -80.80 -0.86 -10.29
CA PHE A 9 -79.59 -1.31 -10.99
C PHE A 9 -78.87 -0.11 -11.62
N VAL A 10 -77.64 0.16 -11.17
CA VAL A 10 -76.74 1.11 -11.83
C VAL A 10 -75.81 0.32 -12.76
N LEU A 11 -75.93 0.54 -14.06
CA LEU A 11 -75.04 0.05 -15.07
C LEU A 11 -73.74 0.91 -15.03
N ILE A 12 -72.63 0.34 -14.61
CA ILE A 12 -71.33 0.95 -14.75
C ILE A 12 -70.69 0.44 -16.05
N ALA A 13 -70.57 1.33 -17.03
CA ALA A 13 -69.80 1.03 -18.26
C ALA A 13 -68.29 1.11 -17.96
N THR A 14 -67.65 -0.02 -18.03
CA THR A 14 -66.17 -0.08 -17.91
C THR A 14 -65.50 0.17 -19.28
N ALA A 15 -64.88 1.33 -19.43
CA ALA A 15 -64.01 1.62 -20.58
C ALA A 15 -62.72 0.82 -20.44
N ALA A 16 -62.46 -0.12 -21.36
CA ALA A 16 -61.23 -0.85 -21.47
C ALA A 16 -60.14 0.08 -22.06
N ALA A 17 -59.20 0.53 -21.21
CA ALA A 17 -58.00 1.21 -21.67
C ALA A 17 -57.01 0.16 -22.21
N ALA A 18 -56.71 0.25 -23.49
CA ALA A 18 -55.67 -0.56 -24.12
C ALA A 18 -54.29 -0.20 -23.54
N GLN A 19 -53.67 -1.12 -22.81
CA GLN A 19 -52.35 -0.99 -22.31
C GLN A 19 -51.34 -1.32 -23.44
N THR A 20 -50.56 -0.32 -23.85
CA THR A 20 -49.42 -0.49 -24.72
C THR A 20 -48.33 -1.32 -24.00
N PRO A 21 -47.71 -2.31 -24.64
CA PRO A 21 -46.64 -3.09 -23.99
C PRO A 21 -45.41 -2.21 -23.73
N PRO A 22 -44.67 -2.43 -22.61
CA PRO A 22 -43.50 -1.63 -22.29
C PRO A 22 -42.40 -1.86 -23.34
N GLN A 23 -41.91 -0.77 -23.94
CA GLN A 23 -40.72 -0.77 -24.76
C GLN A 23 -39.52 -1.27 -23.93
N LYS A 24 -38.85 -2.32 -24.40
CA LYS A 24 -37.53 -2.75 -23.90
C LYS A 24 -36.54 -1.62 -24.16
N THR A 25 -36.23 -0.84 -23.15
CA THR A 25 -35.04 0.02 -23.14
C THR A 25 -33.84 -0.90 -23.14
N THR A 26 -33.15 -0.99 -24.26
CA THR A 26 -31.79 -1.57 -24.34
C THR A 26 -30.89 -0.71 -23.47
N ALA A 27 -30.48 -1.25 -22.31
CA ALA A 27 -29.47 -0.64 -21.48
C ALA A 27 -28.19 -0.50 -22.34
N LYS A 28 -27.78 0.75 -22.55
CA LYS A 28 -26.49 1.07 -23.19
C LYS A 28 -25.40 0.48 -22.30
N ALA A 29 -24.55 -0.36 -22.86
CA ALA A 29 -23.38 -0.89 -22.18
C ALA A 29 -22.57 0.25 -21.55
N PRO A 30 -22.02 0.09 -20.34
CA PRO A 30 -21.16 1.12 -19.74
C PRO A 30 -20.01 1.41 -20.70
N PRO A 31 -19.57 2.66 -20.82
CA PRO A 31 -18.44 2.99 -21.67
C PRO A 31 -17.23 2.16 -21.23
N GLU A 32 -16.63 1.47 -22.20
CA GLU A 32 -15.35 0.79 -22.07
C GLU A 32 -14.38 1.77 -21.42
N THR A 33 -13.91 1.43 -20.21
CA THR A 33 -12.99 2.29 -19.44
C THR A 33 -11.73 2.43 -20.29
N ALA A 34 -11.55 3.59 -20.91
CA ALA A 34 -10.33 3.92 -21.62
C ALA A 34 -9.15 3.69 -20.66
N ALA A 35 -8.24 2.80 -21.02
CA ALA A 35 -7.00 2.59 -20.29
C ALA A 35 -6.31 3.95 -20.16
N LEU A 36 -6.05 4.36 -18.91
CA LEU A 36 -5.25 5.54 -18.62
C LEU A 36 -3.92 5.39 -19.35
N PRO A 37 -3.40 6.43 -19.99
CA PRO A 37 -2.10 6.35 -20.66
C PRO A 37 -1.06 5.94 -19.63
N GLU A 38 -0.33 4.84 -19.91
CA GLU A 38 0.83 4.43 -19.12
C GLU A 38 1.75 5.64 -18.98
N ALA A 39 2.05 6.01 -17.73
CA ALA A 39 3.08 7.01 -17.46
C ALA A 39 4.35 6.57 -18.18
N PRO A 40 5.06 7.50 -18.88
CA PRO A 40 6.25 7.14 -19.62
C PRO A 40 7.21 6.39 -18.68
N LYS A 41 7.52 5.13 -18.98
CA LYS A 41 8.59 4.40 -18.31
C LYS A 41 9.83 5.26 -18.44
N ALA A 42 10.33 5.82 -17.34
CA ALA A 42 11.68 6.37 -17.34
C ALA A 42 12.56 5.26 -17.90
N ALA A 43 13.21 5.53 -19.04
CA ALA A 43 13.93 4.52 -19.79
C ALA A 43 14.98 3.90 -18.86
N CYS A 44 14.78 2.64 -18.51
CA CYS A 44 15.74 1.88 -17.73
C CYS A 44 17.04 1.79 -18.55
N ALA A 45 18.16 2.24 -17.98
CA ALA A 45 19.46 2.14 -18.64
C ALA A 45 19.85 0.67 -18.90
N ASN A 46 19.36 -0.24 -18.08
CA ASN A 46 19.55 -1.69 -18.20
C ASN A 46 18.40 -2.30 -19.02
N SER A 47 18.63 -2.57 -20.30
CA SER A 47 17.65 -3.21 -21.19
C SER A 47 17.26 -4.62 -20.77
N ASP A 48 18.06 -5.27 -19.92
CA ASP A 48 17.87 -6.61 -19.39
C ASP A 48 17.36 -6.59 -17.94
N ALA A 49 16.83 -5.46 -17.44
CA ALA A 49 16.34 -5.33 -16.07
C ALA A 49 15.06 -6.13 -15.84
N LEU A 50 14.84 -6.53 -14.58
CA LEU A 50 13.58 -7.14 -14.13
C LEU A 50 12.39 -6.19 -14.36
N GLY A 51 12.58 -4.91 -14.08
CA GLY A 51 11.58 -3.88 -14.32
C GLY A 51 10.35 -3.97 -13.41
N VAL A 52 9.34 -3.19 -13.78
CA VAL A 52 7.97 -3.27 -13.24
C VAL A 52 7.06 -3.71 -14.36
N ALA A 53 6.41 -4.87 -14.21
CA ALA A 53 5.55 -5.43 -15.26
C ALA A 53 4.25 -4.64 -15.42
N ARG A 54 3.66 -4.23 -14.28
CA ARG A 54 2.50 -3.34 -14.25
C ARG A 54 2.42 -2.60 -12.92
N THR A 55 1.73 -1.46 -12.93
CA THR A 55 1.33 -0.75 -11.72
C THR A 55 -0.16 -0.97 -11.50
N VAL A 56 -0.55 -1.28 -10.26
CA VAL A 56 -1.95 -1.36 -9.84
C VAL A 56 -2.27 -0.19 -8.92
N GLU A 57 -3.40 0.45 -9.19
CA GLU A 57 -3.94 1.49 -8.33
C GLU A 57 -4.93 0.88 -7.35
N ILE A 58 -4.78 1.20 -6.07
CA ILE A 58 -5.59 0.68 -4.98
C ILE A 58 -6.52 1.76 -4.47
N ASP A 59 -7.81 1.51 -4.56
CA ASP A 59 -8.82 2.25 -3.80
C ASP A 59 -8.82 1.72 -2.37
N THR A 60 -8.40 2.55 -1.43
CA THR A 60 -8.25 2.17 -0.02
C THR A 60 -9.49 2.43 0.82
N THR A 61 -10.60 2.82 0.19
CA THR A 61 -11.87 3.07 0.88
C THR A 61 -12.32 1.87 1.71
N GLY A 62 -12.61 2.11 2.98
CA GLY A 62 -13.04 1.07 3.91
C GLY A 62 -11.92 0.15 4.41
N GLY A 63 -10.64 0.44 4.09
CA GLY A 63 -9.49 -0.30 4.60
C GLY A 63 -9.39 -1.73 4.09
N PRO A 64 -9.25 -1.98 2.77
CA PRO A 64 -9.08 -3.34 2.26
C PRO A 64 -7.80 -3.99 2.77
N GLY A 65 -7.82 -5.30 2.95
CA GLY A 65 -6.66 -6.07 3.37
C GLY A 65 -6.05 -6.89 2.24
N PHE A 66 -4.72 -6.93 2.15
CA PHE A 66 -3.93 -7.64 1.15
C PHE A 66 -2.92 -8.60 1.78
N GLY A 67 -2.68 -9.73 1.13
CA GLY A 67 -1.79 -10.79 1.61
C GLY A 67 -2.56 -11.95 2.21
N MET A 68 -2.47 -13.11 1.55
CA MET A 68 -3.31 -14.27 1.77
C MET A 68 -3.10 -14.98 3.11
N ASP A 69 -2.02 -14.69 3.83
CA ASP A 69 -1.83 -15.25 5.17
C ASP A 69 -2.93 -14.79 6.15
N HIS A 70 -3.41 -13.54 6.02
CA HIS A 70 -4.45 -12.98 6.88
C HIS A 70 -5.67 -12.46 6.11
N TYR A 71 -5.49 -11.82 4.94
CA TYR A 71 -6.54 -11.11 4.21
C TYR A 71 -6.81 -11.78 2.87
N LYS A 72 -7.87 -12.58 2.79
CA LYS A 72 -8.14 -13.46 1.63
C LYS A 72 -9.10 -12.86 0.60
N ALA A 73 -9.61 -11.65 0.83
CA ALA A 73 -10.66 -11.07 -0.01
C ALA A 73 -10.17 -10.59 -1.38
N TYR A 74 -8.91 -10.15 -1.47
CA TYR A 74 -8.40 -9.50 -2.68
C TYR A 74 -7.15 -10.21 -3.22
N ASP A 75 -7.38 -11.29 -3.96
CA ASP A 75 -6.33 -12.01 -4.68
C ASP A 75 -6.15 -11.40 -6.08
N PHE A 76 -5.44 -10.28 -6.18
CA PHE A 76 -5.26 -9.51 -7.41
C PHE A 76 -4.04 -9.89 -8.24
N LEU A 77 -3.10 -10.63 -7.64
CA LEU A 77 -1.87 -11.04 -8.34
C LEU A 77 -2.16 -12.19 -9.31
N GLN A 78 -1.58 -12.09 -10.49
CA GLN A 78 -1.60 -13.17 -11.47
C GLN A 78 -0.48 -14.18 -11.19
N PRO A 79 -0.52 -15.41 -11.79
CA PRO A 79 0.58 -16.36 -11.69
C PRO A 79 1.93 -15.73 -12.06
N LYS A 80 2.95 -16.00 -11.25
CA LYS A 80 4.30 -15.42 -11.37
C LYS A 80 4.39 -13.91 -11.10
N GLU A 81 3.39 -13.28 -10.52
CA GLU A 81 3.49 -11.92 -10.06
C GLU A 81 3.90 -11.83 -8.59
N VAL A 82 4.75 -10.86 -8.28
CA VAL A 82 5.23 -10.59 -6.93
C VAL A 82 5.16 -9.10 -6.60
N VAL A 83 4.89 -8.79 -5.33
CA VAL A 83 5.08 -7.47 -4.75
C VAL A 83 6.23 -7.57 -3.76
N ILE A 84 7.25 -6.73 -3.90
CA ILE A 84 8.40 -6.66 -2.99
C ILE A 84 8.07 -5.66 -1.89
N THR A 85 8.22 -6.06 -0.62
CA THR A 85 7.93 -5.17 0.51
C THR A 85 9.03 -5.26 1.58
N PHE A 86 9.28 -4.13 2.24
CA PHE A 86 10.25 -3.99 3.33
C PHE A 86 9.62 -3.28 4.52
N ASP A 87 9.92 -3.76 5.73
CA ASP A 87 9.43 -3.22 6.99
C ASP A 87 10.59 -2.64 7.83
N ASP A 88 10.26 -1.88 8.87
CA ASP A 88 11.10 -1.36 9.96
C ASP A 88 12.01 -0.17 9.65
N GLY A 89 12.38 0.05 8.40
CA GLY A 89 13.28 1.13 8.02
C GLY A 89 12.76 2.57 8.20
N PRO A 90 13.59 3.51 7.76
CA PRO A 90 14.85 3.35 7.02
C PRO A 90 16.09 3.09 7.90
N GLN A 91 17.16 2.58 7.29
CA GLN A 91 18.47 2.39 7.89
C GLN A 91 19.58 2.84 6.90
N VAL A 92 20.59 3.57 7.37
CA VAL A 92 21.57 4.28 6.50
C VAL A 92 22.23 3.38 5.44
N ARG A 93 22.78 2.25 5.86
CA ARG A 93 23.57 1.40 4.97
C ARG A 93 22.72 0.40 4.20
N THR A 94 21.79 -0.23 4.90
CA THR A 94 21.04 -1.36 4.34
C THR A 94 19.92 -0.89 3.42
N THR A 95 19.12 0.10 3.83
CA THR A 95 18.09 0.66 2.96
C THR A 95 18.69 1.23 1.67
N LYS A 96 19.83 1.97 1.79
CA LYS A 96 20.49 2.51 0.59
C LYS A 96 20.97 1.40 -0.35
N ALA A 97 21.61 0.35 0.16
CA ALA A 97 22.06 -0.77 -0.67
C ALA A 97 20.89 -1.51 -1.36
N ILE A 98 19.75 -1.62 -0.67
CA ILE A 98 18.52 -2.17 -1.26
C ILE A 98 17.98 -1.27 -2.38
N LEU A 99 17.94 0.04 -2.15
CA LEU A 99 17.51 1.00 -3.15
C LEU A 99 18.40 0.96 -4.41
N ASP A 100 19.72 0.87 -4.23
CA ASP A 100 20.67 0.80 -5.34
C ASP A 100 20.46 -0.49 -6.17
N ALA A 101 20.21 -1.64 -5.51
CA ALA A 101 19.91 -2.90 -6.18
C ALA A 101 18.55 -2.87 -6.94
N LEU A 102 17.54 -2.25 -6.34
CA LEU A 102 16.23 -2.07 -6.99
C LEU A 102 16.33 -1.14 -8.20
N GLU A 103 17.13 -0.09 -8.11
CA GLU A 103 17.35 0.86 -9.20
C GLU A 103 18.10 0.21 -10.38
N GLU A 104 19.14 -0.58 -10.12
CA GLU A 104 19.87 -1.35 -11.14
C GLU A 104 18.93 -2.26 -11.94
N GLN A 105 17.92 -2.82 -11.30
CA GLN A 105 16.91 -3.66 -11.92
C GLN A 105 15.66 -2.88 -12.34
N CYS A 106 15.66 -1.55 -12.27
CA CYS A 106 14.53 -0.65 -12.60
C CYS A 106 13.20 -1.11 -12.01
N THR A 107 13.24 -1.73 -10.85
CA THR A 107 12.06 -2.27 -10.17
C THR A 107 11.66 -1.43 -8.96
N LYS A 108 10.48 -1.67 -8.43
CA LYS A 108 9.90 -0.89 -7.34
C LYS A 108 9.40 -1.80 -6.22
N ALA A 109 9.34 -1.24 -5.02
CA ALA A 109 8.89 -1.92 -3.82
C ALA A 109 7.98 -1.02 -2.97
N ILE A 110 7.38 -1.60 -1.94
CA ILE A 110 6.70 -0.87 -0.87
C ILE A 110 7.61 -0.89 0.36
N PHE A 111 7.79 0.26 1.00
CA PHE A 111 8.50 0.40 2.26
C PHE A 111 7.50 0.80 3.35
N PHE A 112 7.27 -0.06 4.32
CA PHE A 112 6.46 0.19 5.51
C PHE A 112 7.37 0.71 6.62
N SER A 113 7.48 2.02 6.74
CA SER A 113 8.45 2.67 7.62
C SER A 113 7.90 2.95 9.00
N LEU A 114 8.77 2.82 10.02
CA LEU A 114 8.49 3.27 11.37
C LEU A 114 8.61 4.79 11.46
N GLY A 115 7.68 5.43 12.18
CA GLY A 115 7.70 6.88 12.35
C GLY A 115 8.99 7.41 12.97
N LYS A 116 9.50 6.75 14.03
CA LYS A 116 10.77 7.11 14.69
C LYS A 116 11.97 6.96 13.75
N MET A 117 12.03 5.88 12.98
CA MET A 117 13.14 5.64 12.05
C MET A 117 13.14 6.66 10.91
N ALA A 118 11.96 6.93 10.34
CA ALA A 118 11.80 7.93 9.30
C ALA A 118 12.23 9.34 9.77
N LEU A 119 11.82 9.76 10.97
CA LEU A 119 12.24 11.05 11.55
C LEU A 119 13.72 11.10 11.91
N GLY A 120 14.31 9.97 12.30
CA GLY A 120 15.73 9.87 12.59
C GLY A 120 16.61 9.92 11.33
N LEU A 121 16.09 9.53 10.17
CA LEU A 121 16.81 9.43 8.90
C LEU A 121 15.96 9.97 7.74
N PRO A 122 15.54 11.25 7.80
CA PRO A 122 14.60 11.81 6.83
C PRO A 122 15.15 11.86 5.41
N GLU A 123 16.46 11.99 5.24
CA GLU A 123 17.12 11.96 3.93
C GLU A 123 16.97 10.60 3.25
N ILE A 124 16.99 9.49 4.02
CA ILE A 124 16.88 8.14 3.45
C ILE A 124 15.43 7.85 3.03
N ILE A 125 14.45 8.19 3.87
CA ILE A 125 13.03 7.97 3.50
C ILE A 125 12.59 8.88 2.33
N ARG A 126 13.19 10.06 2.19
CA ARG A 126 13.00 10.90 1.00
C ARG A 126 13.60 10.26 -0.24
N ASP A 127 14.80 9.66 -0.14
CA ASP A 127 15.42 8.94 -1.24
C ASP A 127 14.53 7.76 -1.69
N VAL A 128 13.94 7.01 -0.75
CA VAL A 128 12.92 5.97 -1.05
C VAL A 128 11.79 6.54 -1.91
N ALA A 129 11.20 7.65 -1.48
CA ALA A 129 10.09 8.29 -2.18
C ALA A 129 10.51 8.87 -3.54
N HIS A 130 11.67 9.56 -3.61
CA HIS A 130 12.18 10.18 -4.85
C HIS A 130 12.53 9.15 -5.91
N ARG A 131 13.02 7.97 -5.53
CA ARG A 131 13.23 6.85 -6.45
C ARG A 131 11.93 6.17 -6.88
N GLY A 132 10.76 6.71 -6.48
CA GLY A 132 9.44 6.28 -6.93
C GLY A 132 8.93 5.00 -6.29
N HIS A 133 9.50 4.57 -5.16
CA HIS A 133 8.96 3.50 -4.36
C HIS A 133 7.70 3.96 -3.61
N THR A 134 6.84 3.02 -3.26
CA THR A 134 5.66 3.30 -2.45
C THR A 134 6.04 3.34 -0.98
N VAL A 135 5.67 4.41 -0.28
CA VAL A 135 5.92 4.56 1.16
C VAL A 135 4.60 4.37 1.90
N GLY A 136 4.55 3.34 2.73
CA GLY A 136 3.50 3.07 3.72
C GLY A 136 4.02 3.27 5.14
N THR A 137 3.25 2.81 6.13
CA THR A 137 3.56 3.02 7.56
C THR A 137 3.52 1.71 8.34
N HIS A 138 4.31 1.66 9.43
CA HIS A 138 4.50 0.48 10.28
C HIS A 138 4.47 0.83 11.78
N THR A 139 3.57 1.71 12.19
CA THR A 139 3.49 2.31 13.52
C THR A 139 4.60 3.34 13.83
N TRP A 140 4.55 3.88 15.04
CA TRP A 140 5.56 4.82 15.54
C TRP A 140 6.85 4.13 15.94
N SER A 141 6.76 3.02 16.72
CA SER A 141 7.90 2.43 17.40
C SER A 141 7.91 0.89 17.44
N HIS A 142 7.19 0.24 16.53
CA HIS A 142 7.11 -1.22 16.40
C HIS A 142 6.55 -1.93 17.65
N GLN A 143 5.56 -1.33 18.32
CA GLN A 143 4.91 -1.99 19.45
C GLN A 143 3.93 -3.08 18.99
N ASP A 144 3.80 -4.17 19.77
CA ASP A 144 2.72 -5.14 19.60
C ASP A 144 1.39 -4.49 20.00
N LEU A 145 0.60 -4.08 19.00
CA LEU A 145 -0.65 -3.33 19.23
C LEU A 145 -1.70 -4.13 19.99
N ARG A 146 -1.64 -5.48 19.95
CA ARG A 146 -2.55 -6.33 20.72
C ARG A 146 -2.31 -6.28 22.23
N LYS A 147 -1.15 -5.77 22.66
CA LYS A 147 -0.78 -5.60 24.08
C LYS A 147 -1.02 -4.18 24.58
N LYS A 148 -1.62 -3.32 23.76
CA LYS A 148 -1.91 -1.93 24.07
C LYS A 148 -3.41 -1.75 24.29
N SER A 149 -3.78 -0.73 25.06
CA SER A 149 -5.14 -0.21 25.02
C SER A 149 -5.47 0.31 23.62
N ASP A 150 -6.75 0.41 23.30
CA ASP A 150 -7.20 0.89 21.99
C ASP A 150 -6.66 2.30 21.68
N GLN A 151 -6.58 3.17 22.69
CA GLN A 151 -6.03 4.52 22.52
C GLN A 151 -4.52 4.49 22.28
N GLU A 152 -3.75 3.70 23.04
CA GLU A 152 -2.30 3.57 22.82
C GLU A 152 -1.99 2.95 21.46
N ALA A 153 -2.79 1.98 20.99
CA ALA A 153 -2.65 1.39 19.68
C ALA A 153 -2.94 2.42 18.57
N LYS A 154 -4.01 3.21 18.73
CA LYS A 154 -4.31 4.33 17.84
C LYS A 154 -3.17 5.35 17.82
N ASP A 155 -2.61 5.71 18.99
CA ASP A 155 -1.50 6.64 19.08
C ASP A 155 -0.25 6.13 18.34
N GLU A 156 0.08 4.84 18.45
CA GLU A 156 1.18 4.21 17.71
C GLU A 156 0.97 4.28 16.19
N ILE A 157 -0.26 4.05 15.72
CA ILE A 157 -0.61 4.14 14.30
C ILE A 157 -0.47 5.58 13.81
N GLU A 158 -1.18 6.52 14.43
CA GLU A 158 -1.29 7.88 13.92
C GLU A 158 0.00 8.70 14.09
N LYS A 159 0.75 8.50 15.20
CA LYS A 159 2.11 9.07 15.32
C LYS A 159 3.05 8.51 14.25
N GLY A 160 2.93 7.22 13.94
CA GLY A 160 3.66 6.60 12.84
C GLY A 160 3.38 7.30 11.52
N ILE A 161 2.11 7.51 11.20
CA ILE A 161 1.66 8.21 9.99
C ILE A 161 2.21 9.65 9.96
N SER A 162 2.02 10.42 11.02
CA SER A 162 2.52 11.81 11.13
C SER A 162 4.05 11.85 11.00
N GLY A 163 4.77 10.91 11.64
CA GLY A 163 6.22 10.83 11.58
C GLY A 163 6.75 10.56 10.18
N VAL A 164 6.23 9.53 9.50
CA VAL A 164 6.63 9.17 8.14
C VAL A 164 6.28 10.29 7.16
N ARG A 165 5.06 10.82 7.21
CA ARG A 165 4.63 11.94 6.36
C ARG A 165 5.53 13.15 6.52
N ARG A 166 5.87 13.50 7.78
CA ARG A 166 6.75 14.62 8.13
C ARG A 166 8.16 14.43 7.59
N ALA A 167 8.70 13.21 7.74
CA ALA A 167 10.05 12.89 7.28
C ALA A 167 10.17 12.90 5.76
N VAL A 168 9.19 12.33 5.06
CA VAL A 168 9.12 12.34 3.58
C VAL A 168 9.00 13.77 3.07
N GLY A 169 8.23 14.64 3.74
CA GLY A 169 7.96 16.00 3.29
C GLY A 169 7.02 16.09 2.08
N GLY A 170 6.39 14.99 1.72
CA GLY A 170 5.51 14.84 0.58
C GLY A 170 4.40 13.80 0.83
N PRO A 171 3.63 13.42 -0.18
CA PRO A 171 2.57 12.42 -0.05
C PRO A 171 3.13 11.05 0.34
N ILE A 172 2.35 10.29 1.11
CA ILE A 172 2.57 8.87 1.42
C ILE A 172 1.29 8.08 1.16
N SER A 173 1.43 6.79 0.90
CA SER A 173 0.29 5.94 0.60
C SER A 173 -0.47 5.54 1.88
N PRO A 174 -1.81 5.47 1.86
CA PRO A 174 -2.61 4.92 2.95
C PRO A 174 -2.49 3.41 3.01
N PHE A 175 -1.26 2.94 3.15
CA PHE A 175 -0.87 1.55 3.30
C PHE A 175 -0.23 1.33 4.66
N PHE A 176 -0.68 0.32 5.36
CA PHE A 176 -0.24 0.01 6.72
C PHE A 176 0.07 -1.48 6.86
N ARG A 177 1.15 -1.81 7.55
CA ARG A 177 1.42 -3.18 8.01
C ARG A 177 1.54 -3.20 9.52
N TYR A 178 0.90 -4.19 10.14
CA TYR A 178 0.98 -4.39 11.58
C TYR A 178 2.32 -4.98 11.99
N PRO A 179 2.97 -4.47 13.07
CA PRO A 179 4.06 -5.19 13.72
C PRO A 179 3.67 -6.63 14.05
N TYR A 180 4.59 -7.56 13.79
CA TYR A 180 4.37 -9.00 14.01
C TYR A 180 3.19 -9.60 13.21
N LEU A 181 2.63 -8.87 12.24
CA LEU A 181 1.40 -9.22 11.51
C LEU A 181 0.20 -9.45 12.46
N ARG A 182 0.16 -8.71 13.59
CA ARG A 182 -0.85 -8.88 14.64
C ARG A 182 -1.81 -7.70 14.70
N ASP A 183 -3.00 -7.91 14.21
CA ASP A 183 -4.11 -6.96 14.29
C ASP A 183 -4.99 -7.18 15.53
N SER A 184 -5.90 -6.25 15.79
CA SER A 184 -7.02 -6.38 16.70
C SER A 184 -8.27 -5.77 16.07
N GLN A 185 -9.45 -6.17 16.51
CA GLN A 185 -10.70 -5.66 15.94
C GLN A 185 -10.79 -4.13 16.04
N ALA A 186 -10.34 -3.55 17.15
CA ALA A 186 -10.32 -2.09 17.34
C ALA A 186 -9.41 -1.38 16.34
N THR A 187 -8.19 -1.91 16.11
CA THR A 187 -7.25 -1.32 15.16
C THR A 187 -7.68 -1.54 13.71
N LEU A 188 -8.30 -2.68 13.38
CA LEU A 188 -8.89 -2.91 12.06
C LEU A 188 -10.01 -1.89 11.77
N ALA A 189 -10.93 -1.68 12.73
CA ALA A 189 -11.99 -0.69 12.61
C ALA A 189 -11.44 0.75 12.46
N HIS A 190 -10.37 1.08 13.22
CA HIS A 190 -9.72 2.37 13.12
C HIS A 190 -9.12 2.59 11.73
N LEU A 191 -8.31 1.66 11.20
CA LEU A 191 -7.71 1.76 9.87
C LEU A 191 -8.78 1.83 8.77
N ALA A 192 -9.85 1.04 8.89
CA ALA A 192 -10.98 1.09 7.96
C ALA A 192 -11.65 2.48 7.94
N SER A 193 -11.87 3.09 9.13
CA SER A 193 -12.44 4.44 9.24
C SER A 193 -11.55 5.54 8.64
N ARG A 194 -10.25 5.26 8.57
CA ARG A 194 -9.22 6.13 7.99
C ARG A 194 -8.99 5.87 6.49
N ASN A 195 -9.69 4.90 5.90
CA ASN A 195 -9.45 4.42 4.53
C ASN A 195 -8.00 4.00 4.30
N ILE A 196 -7.42 3.26 5.25
CA ILE A 196 -6.04 2.75 5.20
C ILE A 196 -6.08 1.26 4.90
N ALA A 197 -5.47 0.86 3.80
CA ALA A 197 -5.34 -0.54 3.42
C ALA A 197 -4.31 -1.26 4.30
N MET A 198 -4.64 -2.48 4.69
CA MET A 198 -3.82 -3.31 5.57
C MET A 198 -3.06 -4.36 4.78
N PHE A 199 -1.79 -4.56 5.11
CA PHE A 199 -0.93 -5.51 4.42
C PHE A 199 -0.48 -6.63 5.36
N SER A 200 -0.72 -7.85 4.95
CA SER A 200 -0.06 -9.04 5.42
C SER A 200 1.01 -9.48 4.41
N THR A 201 1.24 -10.76 4.29
CA THR A 201 2.20 -11.36 3.37
C THR A 201 1.66 -12.63 2.74
N ASP A 202 2.31 -13.11 1.68
CA ASP A 202 2.14 -14.44 1.11
C ASP A 202 3.45 -15.24 1.21
N VAL A 203 4.56 -14.50 1.30
CA VAL A 203 5.91 -15.05 1.32
C VAL A 203 6.73 -14.34 2.41
N ASP A 204 6.61 -14.81 3.65
CA ASP A 204 7.49 -14.35 4.73
C ASP A 204 8.89 -14.94 4.51
N SER A 205 9.88 -14.07 4.36
CA SER A 205 11.29 -14.43 4.16
C SER A 205 11.98 -14.97 5.40
N PHE A 206 11.41 -14.68 6.59
CA PHE A 206 12.01 -14.93 7.90
C PHE A 206 13.40 -14.28 8.07
N ASP A 207 13.67 -13.18 7.38
CA ASP A 207 14.95 -12.47 7.44
C ASP A 207 15.22 -11.80 8.79
N PHE A 208 14.22 -11.69 9.66
CA PHE A 208 14.41 -11.31 11.06
C PHE A 208 15.15 -12.40 11.87
N LYS A 209 15.26 -13.63 11.34
CA LYS A 209 16.09 -14.71 11.90
C LYS A 209 17.50 -14.64 11.34
N ARG A 210 18.47 -14.96 12.17
CA ARG A 210 19.87 -15.03 11.71
C ARG A 210 20.02 -16.10 10.61
N GLN A 211 20.37 -15.65 9.39
CA GLN A 211 20.59 -16.51 8.23
C GLN A 211 21.59 -15.87 7.26
N THR A 212 22.05 -16.63 6.27
CA THR A 212 22.89 -16.08 5.19
C THR A 212 22.03 -15.48 4.07
N ALA A 213 22.64 -14.63 3.23
CA ALA A 213 21.98 -14.06 2.07
C ALA A 213 21.49 -15.14 1.08
N GLU A 214 22.29 -16.18 0.89
CA GLU A 214 21.97 -17.32 0.01
C GLU A 214 20.75 -18.10 0.53
N LYS A 215 20.70 -18.33 1.86
CA LYS A 215 19.58 -19.02 2.49
C LYS A 215 18.29 -18.21 2.42
N LEU A 216 18.39 -16.89 2.52
CA LEU A 216 17.25 -15.99 2.33
C LEU A 216 16.68 -16.12 0.92
N VAL A 217 17.51 -16.05 -0.12
CA VAL A 217 17.06 -16.21 -1.52
C VAL A 217 16.41 -17.58 -1.71
N GLU A 218 17.06 -18.67 -1.25
CA GLU A 218 16.49 -20.03 -1.33
C GLU A 218 15.10 -20.10 -0.67
N THR A 219 14.95 -19.51 0.53
CA THR A 219 13.69 -19.53 1.28
C THR A 219 12.56 -18.83 0.52
N ILE A 220 12.84 -17.63 -0.02
CA ILE A 220 11.86 -16.86 -0.78
C ILE A 220 11.48 -17.61 -2.06
N MET A 221 12.47 -18.06 -2.85
CA MET A 221 12.21 -18.74 -4.13
C MET A 221 11.44 -20.05 -3.96
N LYS A 222 11.76 -20.86 -2.93
CA LYS A 222 11.03 -22.08 -2.62
C LYS A 222 9.55 -21.81 -2.25
N LYS A 223 9.29 -20.73 -1.49
CA LYS A 223 7.92 -20.34 -1.17
C LYS A 223 7.17 -19.82 -2.40
N LEU A 224 7.82 -19.02 -3.22
CA LEU A 224 7.24 -18.54 -4.47
C LEU A 224 6.96 -19.68 -5.45
N GLU A 225 7.83 -20.67 -5.53
CA GLU A 225 7.59 -21.87 -6.35
C GLU A 225 6.33 -22.61 -5.89
N LYS A 226 6.14 -22.77 -4.59
CA LYS A 226 4.97 -23.40 -3.99
C LYS A 226 3.69 -22.57 -4.19
N ASN A 227 3.76 -21.25 -3.98
CA ASN A 227 2.59 -20.37 -4.00
C ASN A 227 2.25 -19.87 -5.41
N GLY A 228 3.23 -19.88 -6.32
CA GLY A 228 3.11 -19.39 -7.69
C GLY A 228 3.20 -17.85 -7.82
N LYS A 229 2.94 -17.10 -6.76
CA LYS A 229 2.88 -15.64 -6.73
C LYS A 229 2.93 -15.16 -5.27
N GLY A 230 3.01 -13.83 -5.02
CA GLY A 230 2.75 -13.32 -3.68
C GLY A 230 3.43 -12.00 -3.31
N ILE A 231 2.99 -11.46 -2.18
CA ILE A 231 3.58 -10.33 -1.48
C ILE A 231 4.72 -10.86 -0.61
N ILE A 232 5.95 -10.41 -0.90
CA ILE A 232 7.16 -10.83 -0.20
C ILE A 232 7.42 -9.87 0.95
N LEU A 233 7.54 -10.40 2.17
CA LEU A 233 7.89 -9.63 3.37
C LEU A 233 9.38 -9.81 3.67
N MET A 234 10.08 -8.69 3.76
CA MET A 234 11.47 -8.55 4.17
C MET A 234 11.62 -7.31 5.07
N HIS A 235 12.82 -7.10 5.63
CA HIS A 235 13.12 -5.94 6.46
C HIS A 235 14.37 -5.22 5.92
N ASP A 236 14.25 -3.94 5.61
CA ASP A 236 15.36 -3.16 5.03
C ASP A 236 16.44 -2.76 6.05
N ILE A 237 16.22 -3.06 7.31
CA ILE A 237 17.21 -2.91 8.38
C ILE A 237 18.20 -4.08 8.47
N GLN A 238 17.95 -5.20 7.78
CA GLN A 238 18.74 -6.42 7.90
C GLN A 238 19.95 -6.42 6.91
N PRO A 239 21.20 -6.55 7.40
CA PRO A 239 22.37 -6.55 6.52
C PRO A 239 22.39 -7.70 5.50
N HIS A 240 21.90 -8.88 5.90
CA HIS A 240 21.86 -10.03 5.00
C HIS A 240 20.77 -9.91 3.95
N THR A 241 19.66 -9.19 4.24
CA THR A 241 18.65 -8.83 3.24
C THR A 241 19.24 -7.89 2.19
N ALA A 242 19.91 -6.82 2.61
CA ALA A 242 20.60 -5.92 1.69
C ALA A 242 21.62 -6.66 0.81
N LYS A 243 22.41 -7.55 1.39
CA LYS A 243 23.38 -8.39 0.66
C LYS A 243 22.69 -9.36 -0.31
N ALA A 244 21.50 -9.85 0.01
CA ALA A 244 20.78 -10.82 -0.81
C ALA A 244 20.10 -10.18 -2.04
N MET A 245 19.83 -8.89 -2.03
CA MET A 245 18.97 -8.24 -3.04
C MET A 245 19.42 -8.47 -4.49
N PRO A 246 20.71 -8.30 -4.88
CA PRO A 246 21.10 -8.56 -6.27
C PRO A 246 20.81 -9.99 -6.71
N ALA A 247 21.11 -10.97 -5.86
CA ALA A 247 20.86 -12.38 -6.15
C ALA A 247 19.37 -12.73 -6.17
N LEU A 248 18.57 -12.13 -5.27
CA LEU A 248 17.12 -12.32 -5.23
C LEU A 248 16.46 -11.77 -6.51
N LEU A 249 16.81 -10.56 -6.92
CA LEU A 249 16.24 -9.95 -8.12
C LEU A 249 16.62 -10.74 -9.38
N ALA A 250 17.87 -11.24 -9.47
CA ALA A 250 18.30 -12.14 -10.54
C ALA A 250 17.51 -13.46 -10.52
N ALA A 251 17.29 -14.06 -9.34
CA ALA A 251 16.54 -15.30 -9.19
C ALA A 251 15.06 -15.13 -9.56
N LEU A 252 14.43 -14.03 -9.16
CA LEU A 252 13.05 -13.68 -9.56
C LEU A 252 12.94 -13.59 -11.08
N LYS A 253 13.89 -12.90 -11.73
CA LYS A 253 13.93 -12.78 -13.18
C LYS A 253 14.09 -14.14 -13.86
N ALA A 254 15.08 -14.92 -13.44
CA ALA A 254 15.34 -16.26 -13.98
C ALA A 254 14.15 -17.22 -13.78
N GLY A 255 13.43 -17.08 -12.67
CA GLY A 255 12.19 -17.82 -12.38
C GLY A 255 10.95 -17.34 -13.15
N GLY A 256 11.08 -16.31 -14.00
CA GLY A 256 9.99 -15.72 -14.78
C GLY A 256 8.99 -14.92 -13.94
N TYR A 257 9.38 -14.49 -12.74
CA TYR A 257 8.54 -13.64 -11.90
C TYR A 257 8.51 -12.21 -12.41
N LYS A 258 7.37 -11.55 -12.23
CA LYS A 258 7.09 -10.19 -12.68
C LYS A 258 6.76 -9.32 -11.48
N VAL A 259 7.45 -8.20 -11.33
CA VAL A 259 7.17 -7.29 -10.21
C VAL A 259 5.98 -6.41 -10.54
N VAL A 260 5.04 -6.35 -9.59
CA VAL A 260 3.88 -5.46 -9.61
C VAL A 260 4.13 -4.34 -8.60
N GLN A 261 4.02 -3.09 -9.06
CA GLN A 261 4.01 -1.93 -8.18
C GLN A 261 2.58 -1.65 -7.74
N MET A 262 2.37 -1.45 -6.45
CA MET A 262 1.09 -0.98 -5.90
C MET A 262 1.20 0.50 -5.55
N LYS A 263 0.24 1.29 -5.98
CA LYS A 263 0.08 2.70 -5.62
C LYS A 263 -1.33 2.91 -5.10
N ALA A 264 -1.50 3.83 -4.17
CA ALA A 264 -2.82 4.22 -3.73
C ALA A 264 -3.41 5.28 -4.67
N LYS A 265 -4.73 5.26 -4.84
CA LYS A 265 -5.49 6.26 -5.56
C LYS A 265 -5.44 7.62 -4.87
N GLU A 266 -5.48 7.60 -3.54
CA GLU A 266 -5.49 8.80 -2.71
C GLU A 266 -4.28 8.82 -1.76
N ASP A 267 -3.85 10.02 -1.38
CA ASP A 267 -2.80 10.22 -0.39
C ASP A 267 -3.30 10.09 1.04
N LEU A 268 -2.48 9.55 1.92
CA LEU A 268 -2.78 9.48 3.35
C LEU A 268 -2.72 10.88 3.99
N LYS A 269 -3.81 11.29 4.63
CA LYS A 269 -3.88 12.53 5.40
C LYS A 269 -3.52 12.28 6.86
N THR A 270 -2.72 13.16 7.45
CA THR A 270 -2.43 13.15 8.89
C THR A 270 -3.58 13.76 9.70
N LEU A 271 -3.58 13.52 11.01
CA LEU A 271 -4.46 14.18 11.95
C LEU A 271 -3.65 15.25 12.70
N ALA A 272 -4.14 16.50 12.72
CA ALA A 272 -3.43 17.65 13.26
C ALA A 272 -3.02 17.47 14.74
N GLU A 273 -3.80 16.74 15.52
CA GLU A 273 -3.51 16.39 16.91
C GLU A 273 -2.22 15.57 17.03
N TYR A 274 -2.00 14.61 16.12
CA TYR A 274 -0.80 13.77 16.11
C TYR A 274 0.40 14.47 15.49
N ASP A 275 0.18 15.33 14.51
CA ASP A 275 1.25 16.22 14.00
C ASP A 275 1.83 17.07 15.13
N LYS A 276 0.96 17.64 15.99
CA LYS A 276 1.37 18.37 17.18
C LYS A 276 2.06 17.49 18.23
N MET A 277 1.58 16.26 18.43
CA MET A 277 2.19 15.34 19.41
C MET A 277 3.65 15.03 19.08
N ILE A 278 4.01 14.93 17.81
CA ILE A 278 5.38 14.63 17.38
C ILE A 278 6.28 15.85 17.21
N GLU A 279 5.79 17.08 17.42
CA GLU A 279 6.59 18.30 17.21
C GLU A 279 7.93 18.32 17.97
N LYS A 280 7.94 17.76 19.19
CA LYS A 280 9.17 17.65 19.99
C LYS A 280 10.21 16.73 19.38
N ASP A 281 9.75 15.74 18.59
CA ASP A 281 10.59 14.74 17.94
C ASP A 281 11.09 15.23 16.56
N VAL A 282 10.52 16.33 16.05
CA VAL A 282 10.88 16.91 14.73
C VAL A 282 11.76 18.14 14.80
N LYS A 283 12.28 18.50 15.99
CA LYS A 283 13.17 19.65 16.16
C LYS A 283 14.39 19.54 15.23
N GLY A 284 14.60 20.60 14.44
CA GLY A 284 15.70 20.65 13.47
C GLY A 284 15.41 20.06 12.10
N LEU A 285 14.27 19.38 11.91
CA LEU A 285 13.84 18.98 10.59
C LEU A 285 13.22 20.16 9.82
N PRO A 286 13.42 20.27 8.49
CA PRO A 286 12.72 21.24 7.67
C PRO A 286 11.20 21.10 7.82
N ALA A 287 10.47 22.23 7.72
CA ALA A 287 9.02 22.17 7.66
C ALA A 287 8.56 21.32 6.47
N ALA A 288 7.49 20.54 6.62
CA ALA A 288 6.92 19.78 5.52
C ALA A 288 6.59 20.76 4.37
N GLY A 289 7.10 20.49 3.15
CA GLY A 289 6.92 21.38 2.01
C GLY A 289 7.92 22.53 1.88
N SER A 290 8.88 22.70 2.80
CA SER A 290 9.99 23.62 2.60
C SER A 290 11.08 22.95 1.78
N GLU A 291 10.94 22.97 0.47
CA GLU A 291 12.08 22.73 -0.41
C GLU A 291 13.06 23.88 -0.21
N ARG A 292 14.21 23.62 0.41
CA ARG A 292 15.33 24.53 0.29
C ARG A 292 15.82 24.45 -1.14
N PRO A 293 15.82 25.56 -1.92
CA PRO A 293 16.40 25.54 -3.26
C PRO A 293 17.85 25.03 -3.15
N MET A 294 18.27 24.18 -4.06
CA MET A 294 19.63 23.61 -4.10
C MET A 294 20.71 24.72 -4.03
N SER A 295 20.43 25.89 -4.61
CA SER A 295 21.25 27.10 -4.53
C SER A 295 21.48 27.64 -3.12
N SER A 296 20.62 27.27 -2.14
CA SER A 296 20.80 27.67 -0.73
C SER A 296 21.71 26.70 0.05
N VAL A 297 22.02 25.53 -0.52
CA VAL A 297 22.81 24.48 0.12
C VAL A 297 24.17 24.29 -0.55
N VAL A 298 24.26 24.53 -1.85
CA VAL A 298 25.50 24.40 -2.65
C VAL A 298 25.95 25.78 -3.10
N ARG A 299 27.06 26.29 -2.55
CA ARG A 299 27.80 27.43 -3.09
C ARG A 299 29.00 26.91 -3.87
N THR A 300 29.06 27.26 -5.15
CA THR A 300 30.32 27.16 -5.89
C THR A 300 31.28 28.19 -5.30
N VAL A 301 32.39 27.75 -4.74
CA VAL A 301 33.48 28.63 -4.30
C VAL A 301 34.41 28.76 -5.50
N PRO A 302 34.83 30.00 -5.88
CA PRO A 302 35.71 30.23 -6.98
C PRO A 302 37.10 29.61 -6.79
#